data_48b2c51f0c028bb6ea278f7182e6a92a
#
_entry.id   48b2c51f0c028bb6ea278f7182e6a92a
#
_cell.length_a   1.000
_cell.length_b   1.000
_cell.length_c   1.000
_cell.angle_alpha   90.00
_cell.angle_beta   90.00
_cell.angle_gamma   90.00
#
_symmetry.space_group_name_H-M   'P 1'
#
loop_
_entity.id
_entity.type
_entity.pdbx_description
1 polymer ?
#
loop_
_entity_poly.entity_id
_entity_poly.type
_entity_poly.pdbx_seq_one_letter_code
_entity_poly.pdbx_strand_id
1 'polypeptide(L)'
;MIRIIKFLFFISIYFLYFNGQAFSEEAKIKIGLLVPLTGDNAELGKQILNSTRLAIKDIDSKQIEIFPKDTRSDPKETLRSAIKLEQMGINIVIGPVFYENIIFLNEVKNLTFLSLTNKTLEIPNNVVTAGINSTSQLNTIKKFIEINDIKKTIFLIPNLDYDLEIKNGIKNSKIKTYKEYFYDIEPTKLTKQIEKITNYETRKQNLIDE
;
A
#
# COMPACT_ATOMS: atom_id res chain seq x y z
N MET A 1 -31.65 15.47 66.27
CA MET A 1 -31.75 16.01 64.89
C MET A 1 -30.41 16.40 64.30
N ILE A 2 -29.60 17.23 64.93
CA ILE A 2 -28.29 17.70 64.42
C ILE A 2 -27.27 16.56 64.16
N ARG A 3 -27.24 15.49 64.93
CA ARG A 3 -26.36 14.30 64.73
C ARG A 3 -26.69 13.52 63.47
N ILE A 4 -27.98 13.39 63.13
CA ILE A 4 -28.42 12.69 61.92
C ILE A 4 -28.08 13.49 60.66
N ILE A 5 -28.20 14.80 60.71
CA ILE A 5 -27.83 15.70 59.59
C ILE A 5 -26.33 15.64 59.32
N LYS A 6 -25.48 15.62 60.34
CA LYS A 6 -24.01 15.46 60.18
C LYS A 6 -23.67 14.10 59.60
N PHE A 7 -24.34 13.01 59.98
CA PHE A 7 -24.10 11.69 59.46
C PHE A 7 -24.50 11.57 57.98
N LEU A 8 -25.64 12.12 57.59
CA LEU A 8 -26.06 12.19 56.18
C LEU A 8 -25.11 13.05 55.32
N PHE A 9 -24.57 14.13 55.87
CA PHE A 9 -23.59 14.96 55.18
C PHE A 9 -22.27 14.23 54.95
N PHE A 10 -21.78 13.45 55.92
CA PHE A 10 -20.59 12.62 55.73
C PHE A 10 -20.81 11.46 54.74
N ILE A 11 -21.98 10.84 54.69
CA ILE A 11 -22.33 9.87 53.70
C ILE A 11 -22.38 10.47 52.28
N SER A 12 -22.93 11.68 52.13
CA SER A 12 -22.96 12.39 50.85
C SER A 12 -21.55 12.72 50.34
N ILE A 13 -20.65 13.18 51.21
CA ILE A 13 -19.25 13.42 50.86
C ILE A 13 -18.55 12.13 50.48
N TYR A 14 -18.77 11.05 51.22
CA TYR A 14 -18.20 9.73 50.88
C TYR A 14 -18.67 9.23 49.50
N PHE A 15 -19.94 9.39 49.15
CA PHE A 15 -20.47 9.08 47.82
C PHE A 15 -19.90 9.96 46.70
N LEU A 16 -19.64 11.24 46.98
CA LEU A 16 -18.99 12.16 46.01
C LEU A 16 -17.51 11.79 45.74
N TYR A 17 -16.79 11.33 46.76
CA TYR A 17 -15.41 10.88 46.61
C TYR A 17 -15.29 9.54 45.87
N PHE A 18 -16.26 8.64 46.02
CA PHE A 18 -16.22 7.30 45.44
C PHE A 18 -16.61 7.27 43.95
N ASN A 19 -17.34 8.27 43.44
CA ASN A 19 -17.72 8.33 42.02
C ASN A 19 -16.69 8.99 41.10
N GLY A 20 -15.50 9.35 41.59
CA GLY A 20 -14.50 10.14 40.85
C GLY A 20 -13.47 9.35 40.04
N GLN A 21 -13.50 8.02 40.08
CA GLN A 21 -12.58 7.21 39.24
C GLN A 21 -13.34 6.65 38.03
N ALA A 22 -13.76 7.54 37.12
CA ALA A 22 -13.98 7.12 35.76
C ALA A 22 -12.59 6.78 35.16
N PHE A 23 -12.24 5.49 35.16
CA PHE A 23 -11.16 5.00 34.32
C PHE A 23 -11.58 5.30 32.88
N SER A 24 -11.06 6.37 32.32
CA SER A 24 -11.11 6.55 30.88
C SER A 24 -10.22 5.45 30.28
N GLU A 25 -10.84 4.38 29.85
CA GLU A 25 -10.17 3.37 29.04
C GLU A 25 -9.72 4.14 27.78
N GLU A 26 -8.41 4.34 27.62
CA GLU A 26 -7.88 5.00 26.44
C GLU A 26 -8.38 4.25 25.21
N ALA A 27 -9.09 4.95 24.34
CA ALA A 27 -9.69 4.36 23.16
C ALA A 27 -8.61 3.73 22.28
N LYS A 28 -8.63 2.41 22.14
CA LYS A 28 -7.67 1.69 21.29
C LYS A 28 -7.94 1.98 19.82
N ILE A 29 -6.88 2.25 19.07
CA ILE A 29 -6.90 2.39 17.62
C ILE A 29 -6.88 0.98 17.04
N LYS A 30 -8.00 0.55 16.48
CA LYS A 30 -8.14 -0.76 15.82
C LYS A 30 -7.79 -0.63 14.35
N ILE A 31 -6.82 -1.42 13.89
CA ILE A 31 -6.38 -1.46 12.49
C ILE A 31 -6.56 -2.87 11.96
N GLY A 32 -7.29 -3.01 10.86
CA GLY A 32 -7.40 -4.27 10.12
C GLY A 32 -6.10 -4.55 9.33
N LEU A 33 -5.78 -5.82 9.15
CA LEU A 33 -4.68 -6.24 8.28
C LEU A 33 -5.19 -7.34 7.33
N LEU A 34 -5.28 -7.02 6.04
CA LEU A 34 -5.69 -7.95 4.98
C LEU A 34 -4.47 -8.48 4.24
N VAL A 35 -4.09 -9.71 4.52
CA VAL A 35 -2.92 -10.38 3.95
C VAL A 35 -3.21 -11.85 3.66
N PRO A 36 -2.55 -12.49 2.69
CA PRO A 36 -2.70 -13.91 2.43
C PRO A 36 -1.98 -14.72 3.52
N LEU A 37 -2.73 -15.29 4.46
CA LEU A 37 -2.15 -16.12 5.53
C LEU A 37 -2.15 -17.62 5.19
N THR A 38 -2.89 -18.00 4.15
CA THR A 38 -2.96 -19.36 3.61
C THR A 38 -2.83 -19.36 2.07
N GLY A 39 -2.56 -20.50 1.47
CA GLY A 39 -2.33 -20.68 0.03
C GLY A 39 -0.89 -20.35 -0.39
N ASP A 40 -0.67 -20.19 -1.70
CA ASP A 40 0.67 -20.07 -2.30
C ASP A 40 1.45 -18.83 -1.83
N ASN A 41 0.76 -17.78 -1.45
CA ASN A 41 1.35 -16.52 -0.98
C ASN A 41 1.40 -16.41 0.55
N ALA A 42 1.17 -17.50 1.29
CA ALA A 42 1.07 -17.48 2.75
C ALA A 42 2.36 -16.97 3.43
N GLU A 43 3.51 -17.28 2.87
CA GLU A 43 4.79 -16.83 3.41
C GLU A 43 4.93 -15.31 3.35
N LEU A 44 4.55 -14.69 2.23
CA LEU A 44 4.52 -13.23 2.09
C LEU A 44 3.57 -12.59 3.12
N GLY A 45 2.38 -13.15 3.29
CA GLY A 45 1.41 -12.66 4.27
C GLY A 45 1.91 -12.72 5.71
N LYS A 46 2.60 -13.82 6.09
CA LYS A 46 3.23 -13.96 7.40
C LYS A 46 4.35 -12.96 7.62
N GLN A 47 5.18 -12.69 6.60
CA GLN A 47 6.25 -11.70 6.66
C GLN A 47 5.68 -10.30 6.88
N ILE A 48 4.62 -9.93 6.17
CA ILE A 48 3.94 -8.63 6.36
C ILE A 48 3.34 -8.54 7.77
N LEU A 49 2.66 -9.58 8.25
CA LEU A 49 2.11 -9.62 9.61
C LEU A 49 3.22 -9.43 10.67
N ASN A 50 4.35 -10.12 10.51
CA ASN A 50 5.47 -10.00 11.44
C ASN A 50 6.11 -8.61 11.39
N SER A 51 6.29 -8.03 10.20
CA SER A 51 6.78 -6.66 10.02
C SER A 51 5.85 -5.63 10.67
N THR A 52 4.53 -5.80 10.51
CA THR A 52 3.52 -4.95 11.15
C THR A 52 3.60 -5.03 12.68
N ARG A 53 3.73 -6.24 13.23
CA ARG A 53 3.90 -6.44 14.69
C ARG A 53 5.18 -5.80 15.21
N LEU A 54 6.28 -5.92 14.46
CA LEU A 54 7.56 -5.31 14.81
C LEU A 54 7.44 -3.77 14.82
N ALA A 55 6.85 -3.19 13.79
CA ALA A 55 6.62 -1.75 13.72
C ALA A 55 5.79 -1.22 14.89
N ILE A 56 4.74 -1.94 15.31
CA ILE A 56 3.93 -1.56 16.48
C ILE A 56 4.76 -1.62 17.76
N LYS A 57 5.61 -2.64 17.89
CA LYS A 57 6.52 -2.77 19.02
C LYS A 57 7.53 -1.62 19.07
N ASP A 58 8.06 -1.21 17.93
CA ASP A 58 9.02 -0.10 17.83
C ASP A 58 8.37 1.27 18.14
N ILE A 59 7.09 1.44 17.80
CA ILE A 59 6.31 2.63 18.16
C ILE A 59 6.01 2.67 19.67
N ASP A 60 6.13 1.52 20.36
CA ASP A 60 5.82 1.31 21.79
C ASP A 60 4.42 1.83 22.19
N SER A 61 3.45 1.76 21.28
CA SER A 61 2.09 2.21 21.53
C SER A 61 1.22 1.07 22.03
N LYS A 62 0.74 1.18 23.25
CA LYS A 62 -0.28 0.27 23.82
C LYS A 62 -1.69 0.53 23.27
N GLN A 63 -1.85 1.61 22.52
CA GLN A 63 -3.15 2.03 21.97
C GLN A 63 -3.47 1.38 20.62
N ILE A 64 -2.47 0.82 19.90
CA ILE A 64 -2.69 0.23 18.57
C ILE A 64 -2.92 -1.28 18.71
N GLU A 65 -4.02 -1.74 18.13
CA GLU A 65 -4.41 -3.15 18.08
C GLU A 65 -4.63 -3.60 16.63
N ILE A 66 -3.96 -4.68 16.19
CA ILE A 66 -4.04 -5.21 14.82
C ILE A 66 -4.94 -6.41 14.75
N PHE A 67 -5.83 -6.41 13.77
CA PHE A 67 -6.79 -7.47 13.47
C PHE A 67 -6.46 -8.12 12.12
N PRO A 68 -5.62 -9.17 12.09
CA PRO A 68 -5.28 -9.84 10.84
C PRO A 68 -6.45 -10.68 10.34
N LYS A 69 -6.67 -10.64 9.03
CA LYS A 69 -7.63 -11.47 8.31
C LYS A 69 -6.96 -12.04 7.06
N ASP A 70 -7.23 -13.30 6.80
CA ASP A 70 -6.72 -14.02 5.65
C ASP A 70 -7.49 -13.64 4.39
N THR A 71 -6.78 -13.23 3.35
CA THR A 71 -7.34 -12.93 2.02
C THR A 71 -7.27 -14.14 1.09
N ARG A 72 -6.45 -15.14 1.40
CA ARG A 72 -6.13 -16.29 0.52
C ARG A 72 -5.68 -15.89 -0.89
N SER A 73 -5.27 -14.65 -1.09
CA SER A 73 -5.05 -14.04 -2.42
C SER A 73 -6.28 -14.11 -3.34
N ASP A 74 -7.47 -14.19 -2.77
CA ASP A 74 -8.75 -14.29 -3.48
C ASP A 74 -9.59 -13.02 -3.26
N PRO A 75 -10.12 -12.40 -4.34
CA PRO A 75 -10.92 -11.17 -4.23
C PRO A 75 -12.18 -11.31 -3.38
N LYS A 76 -12.88 -12.46 -3.47
CA LYS A 76 -14.11 -12.70 -2.72
C LYS A 76 -13.84 -12.95 -1.24
N GLU A 77 -12.78 -13.70 -0.92
CA GLU A 77 -12.35 -13.89 0.47
C GLU A 77 -11.84 -12.58 1.08
N THR A 78 -11.18 -11.75 0.28
CA THR A 78 -10.76 -10.41 0.70
C THR A 78 -11.98 -9.55 1.06
N LEU A 79 -13.01 -9.51 0.23
CA LEU A 79 -14.26 -8.80 0.53
C LEU A 79 -14.94 -9.35 1.80
N ARG A 80 -15.06 -10.67 1.95
CA ARG A 80 -15.64 -11.28 3.16
C ARG A 80 -14.86 -10.91 4.42
N SER A 81 -13.54 -10.88 4.32
CA SER A 81 -12.65 -10.49 5.42
C SER A 81 -12.78 -9.00 5.75
N ALA A 82 -12.94 -8.14 4.75
CA ALA A 82 -13.19 -6.72 4.92
C ALA A 82 -14.53 -6.45 5.62
N ILE A 83 -15.62 -7.13 5.21
CA ILE A 83 -16.93 -7.03 5.87
C ILE A 83 -16.84 -7.41 7.35
N LYS A 84 -16.08 -8.46 7.69
CA LYS A 84 -15.87 -8.84 9.10
C LYS A 84 -15.13 -7.77 9.90
N LEU A 85 -14.15 -7.09 9.29
CA LEU A 85 -13.43 -5.98 9.92
C LEU A 85 -14.36 -4.77 10.16
N GLU A 86 -15.21 -4.44 9.18
CA GLU A 86 -16.21 -3.38 9.33
C GLU A 86 -17.19 -3.67 10.48
N GLN A 87 -17.68 -4.91 10.57
CA GLN A 87 -18.57 -5.35 11.68
C GLN A 87 -17.91 -5.27 13.07
N MET A 88 -16.58 -5.31 13.14
CA MET A 88 -15.81 -5.12 14.37
C MET A 88 -15.58 -3.63 14.70
N GLY A 89 -16.15 -2.71 13.92
CA GLY A 89 -15.98 -1.26 14.09
C GLY A 89 -14.60 -0.75 13.71
N ILE A 90 -13.90 -1.45 12.82
CA ILE A 90 -12.62 -1.01 12.26
C ILE A 90 -12.92 -0.10 11.07
N ASN A 91 -12.17 0.99 10.94
CA ASN A 91 -12.33 1.94 9.84
C ASN A 91 -11.09 2.04 8.94
N ILE A 92 -9.93 1.59 9.43
CA ILE A 92 -8.66 1.65 8.69
C ILE A 92 -8.11 0.24 8.55
N VAL A 93 -7.72 -0.10 7.33
CA VAL A 93 -7.20 -1.43 6.98
C VAL A 93 -5.91 -1.30 6.18
N ILE A 94 -4.85 -1.99 6.60
CA ILE A 94 -3.62 -2.17 5.83
C ILE A 94 -3.80 -3.41 4.95
N GLY A 95 -3.48 -3.27 3.68
CA GLY A 95 -3.74 -4.28 2.64
C GLY A 95 -5.00 -3.96 1.83
N PRO A 96 -5.38 -4.84 0.92
CA PRO A 96 -4.68 -6.08 0.54
C PRO A 96 -3.37 -5.82 -0.21
N VAL A 97 -2.65 -6.94 -0.48
CA VAL A 97 -1.33 -6.90 -1.13
C VAL A 97 -1.47 -6.79 -2.65
N PHE A 98 -2.32 -7.63 -3.23
CA PHE A 98 -2.46 -7.78 -4.67
C PHE A 98 -3.58 -6.90 -5.23
N TYR A 99 -3.38 -6.40 -6.45
CA TYR A 99 -4.34 -5.56 -7.16
C TYR A 99 -5.69 -6.27 -7.37
N GLU A 100 -5.67 -7.53 -7.75
CA GLU A 100 -6.88 -8.31 -8.01
C GLU A 100 -7.80 -8.34 -6.78
N ASN A 101 -7.24 -8.23 -5.59
CA ASN A 101 -7.97 -8.31 -4.32
C ASN A 101 -8.69 -7.00 -3.95
N ILE A 102 -8.44 -5.88 -4.65
CA ILE A 102 -9.13 -4.62 -4.36
C ILE A 102 -10.44 -4.43 -5.15
N ILE A 103 -10.71 -5.27 -6.13
CA ILE A 103 -11.77 -5.07 -7.14
C ILE A 103 -13.16 -4.86 -6.52
N PHE A 104 -13.47 -5.56 -5.43
CA PHE A 104 -14.79 -5.50 -4.77
C PHE A 104 -14.82 -4.61 -3.52
N LEU A 105 -13.72 -3.94 -3.16
CA LEU A 105 -13.64 -3.20 -1.90
C LEU A 105 -14.49 -1.91 -1.87
N ASN A 106 -14.97 -1.43 -3.01
CA ASN A 106 -15.96 -0.36 -3.09
C ASN A 106 -17.32 -0.73 -2.48
N GLU A 107 -17.59 -2.01 -2.23
CA GLU A 107 -18.80 -2.48 -1.56
C GLU A 107 -18.78 -2.18 -0.05
N VAL A 108 -17.60 -1.99 0.55
CA VAL A 108 -17.42 -1.75 2.00
C VAL A 108 -17.08 -0.27 2.22
N LYS A 109 -18.11 0.56 2.34
CA LYS A 109 -17.98 2.03 2.28
C LYS A 109 -17.37 2.69 3.53
N ASN A 110 -17.47 2.05 4.68
CA ASN A 110 -16.98 2.60 5.95
C ASN A 110 -15.51 2.25 6.24
N LEU A 111 -14.86 1.50 5.35
CA LEU A 111 -13.45 1.17 5.46
C LEU A 111 -12.62 2.00 4.49
N THR A 112 -11.48 2.50 4.98
CA THR A 112 -10.40 3.03 4.16
C THR A 112 -9.26 2.02 4.13
N PHE A 113 -8.83 1.65 2.93
CA PHE A 113 -7.77 0.66 2.72
C PHE A 113 -6.48 1.34 2.30
N LEU A 114 -5.38 1.00 2.98
CA LEU A 114 -4.02 1.29 2.55
C LEU A 114 -3.48 0.04 1.86
N SER A 115 -3.77 -0.11 0.58
CA SER A 115 -3.35 -1.27 -0.22
C SER A 115 -1.86 -1.22 -0.53
N LEU A 116 -1.21 -2.38 -0.46
CA LEU A 116 0.21 -2.52 -0.76
C LEU A 116 0.50 -2.70 -2.26
N THR A 117 -0.54 -2.65 -3.10
CA THR A 117 -0.39 -2.70 -4.57
C THR A 117 0.35 -1.47 -5.10
N ASN A 118 1.06 -1.67 -6.20
CA ASN A 118 1.74 -0.61 -6.95
C ASN A 118 0.91 -0.04 -8.12
N LYS A 119 -0.27 -0.61 -8.41
CA LYS A 119 -1.15 -0.09 -9.45
C LYS A 119 -1.86 1.19 -9.00
N THR A 120 -2.14 2.08 -9.95
CA THR A 120 -2.78 3.39 -9.70
C THR A 120 -4.01 3.65 -10.56
N LEU A 121 -4.31 2.75 -11.50
CA LEU A 121 -5.47 2.83 -12.37
C LEU A 121 -6.61 1.93 -11.83
N GLU A 122 -7.84 2.36 -12.07
CA GLU A 122 -9.05 1.61 -11.71
C GLU A 122 -9.12 1.22 -10.24
N ILE A 123 -8.67 2.14 -9.37
CA ILE A 123 -8.64 1.93 -7.92
C ILE A 123 -9.96 2.37 -7.31
N PRO A 124 -10.61 1.57 -6.45
CA PRO A 124 -11.78 1.99 -5.69
C PRO A 124 -11.54 3.26 -4.87
N ASN A 125 -12.56 4.11 -4.72
CA ASN A 125 -12.42 5.43 -4.06
C ASN A 125 -12.01 5.38 -2.59
N ASN A 126 -12.25 4.25 -1.93
CA ASN A 126 -11.89 4.00 -0.54
C ASN A 126 -10.54 3.27 -0.39
N VAL A 127 -9.78 3.15 -1.48
CA VAL A 127 -8.46 2.51 -1.50
C VAL A 127 -7.38 3.55 -1.82
N VAL A 128 -6.39 3.64 -0.94
CA VAL A 128 -5.15 4.40 -1.15
C VAL A 128 -4.03 3.39 -1.42
N THR A 129 -3.28 3.58 -2.49
CA THR A 129 -2.17 2.69 -2.85
C THR A 129 -0.86 3.16 -2.26
N ALA A 130 -0.17 2.29 -1.55
CA ALA A 130 1.10 2.57 -0.86
C ALA A 130 2.31 1.91 -1.53
N GLY A 131 2.09 1.09 -2.57
CA GLY A 131 3.18 0.47 -3.31
C GLY A 131 4.00 1.48 -4.13
N ILE A 132 5.24 1.11 -4.44
CA ILE A 132 6.10 1.92 -5.32
C ILE A 132 5.58 1.79 -6.75
N ASN A 133 4.84 2.79 -7.21
CA ASN A 133 4.24 2.82 -8.54
C ASN A 133 5.18 3.39 -9.61
N SER A 134 4.81 3.28 -10.88
CA SER A 134 5.58 3.75 -12.03
C SER A 134 5.88 5.26 -11.95
N THR A 135 4.95 6.08 -11.49
CA THR A 135 5.16 7.53 -11.36
C THR A 135 6.22 7.85 -10.30
N SER A 136 6.21 7.19 -9.15
CA SER A 136 7.21 7.43 -8.09
C SER A 136 8.62 6.98 -8.51
N GLN A 137 8.72 5.85 -9.22
CA GLN A 137 9.98 5.37 -9.80
C GLN A 137 10.52 6.38 -10.82
N LEU A 138 9.67 6.83 -11.75
CA LEU A 138 10.07 7.78 -12.79
C LEU A 138 10.43 9.17 -12.23
N ASN A 139 9.79 9.61 -11.17
CA ASN A 139 10.18 10.84 -10.47
C ASN A 139 11.58 10.74 -9.86
N THR A 140 11.99 9.56 -9.39
CA THR A 140 13.36 9.32 -8.93
C THR A 140 14.35 9.33 -10.10
N ILE A 141 14.02 8.67 -11.21
CA ILE A 141 14.80 8.68 -12.44
C ILE A 141 14.94 10.11 -12.98
N LYS A 142 13.87 10.90 -12.93
CA LYS A 142 13.90 12.31 -13.33
C LYS A 142 14.94 13.11 -12.56
N LYS A 143 15.01 12.96 -11.24
CA LYS A 143 16.05 13.61 -10.43
C LYS A 143 17.45 13.24 -10.88
N PHE A 144 17.68 11.96 -11.19
CA PHE A 144 18.97 11.49 -11.73
C PHE A 144 19.30 12.14 -13.08
N ILE A 145 18.32 12.21 -14.00
CA ILE A 145 18.45 12.86 -15.31
C ILE A 145 18.85 14.34 -15.14
N GLU A 146 18.17 15.06 -14.24
CA GLU A 146 18.41 16.48 -13.96
C GLU A 146 19.80 16.72 -13.35
N ILE A 147 20.19 15.93 -12.36
CA ILE A 147 21.50 16.06 -11.68
C ILE A 147 22.66 15.81 -12.65
N ASN A 148 22.49 14.86 -13.59
CA ASN A 148 23.54 14.48 -14.54
C ASN A 148 23.43 15.20 -15.90
N ASP A 149 22.54 16.18 -16.03
CA ASP A 149 22.32 16.97 -17.26
C ASP A 149 22.08 16.11 -18.52
N ILE A 150 21.32 15.01 -18.37
CA ILE A 150 21.04 14.10 -19.47
C ILE A 150 20.04 14.74 -20.43
N LYS A 151 20.43 14.94 -21.67
CA LYS A 151 19.63 15.67 -22.67
C LYS A 151 18.64 14.80 -23.44
N LYS A 152 18.89 13.50 -23.53
CA LYS A 152 18.07 12.56 -24.32
C LYS A 152 17.76 11.33 -23.51
N THR A 153 16.46 11.09 -23.30
CA THR A 153 15.95 9.91 -22.61
C THR A 153 15.12 9.06 -23.55
N ILE A 154 15.40 7.80 -23.62
CA ILE A 154 14.66 6.81 -24.42
C ILE A 154 13.96 5.87 -23.43
N PHE A 155 12.69 5.63 -23.64
CA PHE A 155 11.94 4.63 -22.90
C PHE A 155 11.80 3.35 -23.71
N LEU A 156 12.10 2.22 -23.09
CA LEU A 156 11.80 0.88 -23.60
C LEU A 156 10.60 0.35 -22.80
N ILE A 157 9.48 0.18 -23.47
CA ILE A 157 8.20 -0.17 -22.84
C ILE A 157 7.84 -1.60 -23.27
N PRO A 158 7.70 -2.56 -22.33
CA PRO A 158 7.27 -3.90 -22.67
C PRO A 158 5.80 -3.92 -23.11
N ASN A 159 5.47 -4.73 -24.11
CA ASN A 159 4.08 -5.00 -24.52
C ASN A 159 3.43 -5.96 -23.53
N LEU A 160 2.87 -5.42 -22.46
CA LEU A 160 2.20 -6.15 -21.38
C LEU A 160 0.93 -5.42 -20.96
N ASP A 161 0.07 -6.09 -20.22
CA ASP A 161 -1.23 -5.55 -19.77
C ASP A 161 -1.09 -4.28 -18.90
N TYR A 162 0.09 -4.05 -18.32
CA TYR A 162 0.38 -2.85 -17.53
C TYR A 162 1.10 -1.72 -18.31
N ASP A 163 1.16 -1.79 -19.64
CA ASP A 163 1.80 -0.76 -20.48
C ASP A 163 1.16 0.62 -20.28
N LEU A 164 -0.15 0.66 -20.07
CA LEU A 164 -0.90 1.88 -19.80
C LEU A 164 -0.46 2.56 -18.49
N GLU A 165 -0.18 1.78 -17.45
CA GLU A 165 0.35 2.25 -16.17
C GLU A 165 1.72 2.91 -16.35
N ILE A 166 2.59 2.29 -17.16
CA ILE A 166 3.91 2.83 -17.49
C ILE A 166 3.78 4.13 -18.31
N LYS A 167 2.96 4.16 -19.35
CA LYS A 167 2.70 5.36 -20.17
C LYS A 167 2.18 6.52 -19.32
N ASN A 168 1.25 6.27 -18.43
CA ASN A 168 0.75 7.28 -17.50
C ASN A 168 1.85 7.74 -16.52
N GLY A 169 2.69 6.84 -16.04
CA GLY A 169 3.86 7.17 -15.23
C GLY A 169 4.81 8.11 -15.97
N ILE A 170 5.16 7.81 -17.23
CA ILE A 170 6.02 8.65 -18.09
C ILE A 170 5.40 10.04 -18.24
N LYS A 171 4.12 10.11 -18.60
CA LYS A 171 3.39 11.38 -18.75
C LYS A 171 3.39 12.20 -17.46
N ASN A 172 3.11 11.58 -16.34
CA ASN A 172 3.00 12.25 -15.03
C ASN A 172 4.36 12.69 -14.48
N SER A 173 5.45 11.97 -14.78
CA SER A 173 6.81 12.35 -14.39
C SER A 173 7.32 13.61 -15.09
N LYS A 174 6.74 13.96 -16.24
CA LYS A 174 7.17 15.08 -17.08
C LYS A 174 8.65 14.97 -17.52
N ILE A 175 9.18 13.77 -17.63
CA ILE A 175 10.50 13.53 -18.21
C ILE A 175 10.44 13.89 -19.69
N LYS A 176 11.42 14.67 -20.17
CA LYS A 176 11.53 15.01 -21.60
C LYS A 176 11.94 13.75 -22.36
N THR A 177 10.97 13.10 -23.01
CA THR A 177 11.17 11.90 -23.80
C THR A 177 11.73 12.26 -25.16
N TYR A 178 12.84 11.65 -25.56
CA TYR A 178 13.38 11.74 -26.92
C TYR A 178 12.71 10.74 -27.85
N LYS A 179 12.52 9.47 -27.39
CA LYS A 179 11.88 8.40 -28.13
C LYS A 179 11.33 7.32 -27.21
N GLU A 180 10.25 6.68 -27.65
CA GLU A 180 9.65 5.53 -26.99
C GLU A 180 9.68 4.34 -27.95
N TYR A 181 10.07 3.18 -27.44
CA TYR A 181 10.05 1.92 -28.16
C TYR A 181 9.27 0.89 -27.38
N PHE A 182 8.44 0.17 -28.10
CA PHE A 182 7.69 -0.99 -27.57
C PHE A 182 8.43 -2.26 -27.97
N TYR A 183 8.52 -3.22 -27.04
CA TYR A 183 9.20 -4.47 -27.30
C TYR A 183 8.39 -5.67 -26.75
N ASP A 184 8.54 -6.80 -27.45
CA ASP A 184 8.00 -8.10 -27.01
C ASP A 184 8.95 -8.70 -25.98
N ILE A 185 8.41 -9.15 -24.85
CA ILE A 185 9.20 -9.74 -23.76
C ILE A 185 9.66 -11.16 -24.02
N GLU A 186 9.22 -11.79 -25.12
CA GLU A 186 9.65 -13.13 -25.47
C GLU A 186 11.19 -13.21 -25.60
N PRO A 187 11.87 -14.08 -24.81
CA PRO A 187 13.33 -14.09 -24.76
C PRO A 187 14.00 -14.29 -26.12
N THR A 188 13.39 -15.09 -27.00
CA THR A 188 13.91 -15.38 -28.36
C THR A 188 13.90 -14.14 -29.27
N LYS A 189 13.04 -13.19 -29.01
CA LYS A 189 12.88 -11.96 -29.80
C LYS A 189 13.61 -10.77 -29.18
N LEU A 190 13.79 -10.77 -27.87
CA LEU A 190 14.26 -9.61 -27.10
C LEU A 190 15.61 -9.10 -27.59
N THR A 191 16.61 -9.97 -27.71
CA THR A 191 17.97 -9.60 -28.14
C THR A 191 17.94 -8.87 -29.49
N LYS A 192 17.30 -9.43 -30.51
CA LYS A 192 17.20 -8.84 -31.85
C LYS A 192 16.48 -7.50 -31.84
N GLN A 193 15.44 -7.32 -31.01
CA GLN A 193 14.74 -6.07 -30.87
C GLN A 193 15.65 -4.99 -30.25
N ILE A 194 16.37 -5.32 -29.20
CA ILE A 194 17.29 -4.38 -28.53
C ILE A 194 18.45 -3.99 -29.47
N GLU A 195 19.04 -4.94 -30.17
CA GLU A 195 20.08 -4.68 -31.19
C GLU A 195 19.58 -3.68 -32.24
N LYS A 196 18.38 -3.88 -32.78
CA LYS A 196 17.74 -3.00 -33.74
C LYS A 196 17.46 -1.58 -33.15
N ILE A 197 16.92 -1.50 -31.95
CA ILE A 197 16.57 -0.25 -31.28
C ILE A 197 17.84 0.58 -31.00
N THR A 198 18.92 -0.07 -30.61
CA THR A 198 20.18 0.56 -30.25
C THR A 198 21.14 0.79 -31.42
N ASN A 199 20.79 0.33 -32.62
CA ASN A 199 21.67 0.28 -33.78
C ASN A 199 23.01 -0.41 -33.45
N TYR A 200 22.94 -1.53 -32.73
CA TYR A 200 24.11 -2.19 -32.16
C TYR A 200 25.13 -2.56 -33.23
N GLU A 201 24.74 -3.15 -34.36
CA GLU A 201 25.65 -3.54 -35.41
C GLU A 201 26.43 -2.35 -36.04
N THR A 202 25.73 -1.23 -36.29
CA THR A 202 26.37 -0.01 -36.80
C THR A 202 27.38 0.53 -35.78
N ARG A 203 27.05 0.55 -34.50
CA ARG A 203 27.95 1.04 -33.45
C ARG A 203 29.15 0.13 -33.24
N LYS A 204 28.96 -1.18 -33.34
CA LYS A 204 30.01 -2.16 -33.27
C LYS A 204 30.99 -2.01 -34.45
N GLN A 205 30.47 -1.80 -35.69
CA GLN A 205 31.31 -1.59 -36.86
C GLN A 205 32.15 -0.29 -36.72
N ASN A 206 31.51 0.80 -36.27
CA ASN A 206 32.24 2.07 -36.07
C ASN A 206 33.41 1.94 -35.09
N LEU A 207 33.26 1.09 -34.04
CA LEU A 207 34.32 0.82 -33.07
C LEU A 207 35.46 -0.07 -33.62
N ILE A 208 35.20 -0.82 -34.69
CA ILE A 208 36.21 -1.66 -35.35
C ILE A 208 37.01 -0.80 -36.35
N ASP A 209 36.34 0.20 -36.94
CA ASP A 209 36.89 1.08 -37.96
C ASP A 209 37.72 2.25 -37.38
N GLU A 210 37.62 2.51 -36.05
CA GLU A 210 38.48 3.41 -35.27
C GLU A 210 39.78 2.75 -34.81
#